data_bb68992c9e75c0772ae7715e86e92a04
#
_entry.id   bb68992c9e75c0772ae7715e86e92a04
#
_cell.length_a   1.000
_cell.length_b   1.000
_cell.length_c   1.000
_cell.angle_alpha   90.00
_cell.angle_beta   90.00
_cell.angle_gamma   90.00
#
_symmetry.space_group_name_H-M   'P 1'
#
loop_
_entity.id
_entity.type
_entity.pdbx_description
1 polymer ?
#
loop_
_entity_poly.entity_id
_entity_poly.type
_entity_poly.pdbx_seq_one_letter_code
_entity_poly.pdbx_strand_id
1 'polypeptide(L)'
;MVVKVGINGFGRIGRLAFRRIQNVEGVEVTRINDLTDPVMLAHLLKYDTTQGRFDGTVEVKDGGFEVNGKFVKVSAERDPEQIDWANDGVEIVLEATGFFATKAAAEKHLHAGGAKKVVITAPGGSDVKTIVFNTNHEILDGTETVISAGSCTTNCLAPMANTLNKYAEIQSGIMSTIHGYTGDQMTLDAPHRKGDFRRARAAAENIVPNSTGAAKAIGLVIPELNGKLDGAAQRVPVPTGSVTELVAVLDKNVTVDEVNAAMKAVANESYGYTEDPIVSSDIVGMSFGSLFDATQTKVLDVDGKQLVKVVSWYDNEMSYTAQLVRTLEYFAKIAK
;
A
#
# COMPACT_ATOMS: atom_id res chain seq x y z
N MET A 1 -8.25 -25.06 -3.94
CA MET A 1 -7.85 -25.10 -2.51
C MET A 1 -7.87 -23.68 -1.99
N VAL A 2 -8.30 -23.48 -0.74
CA VAL A 2 -8.27 -22.17 -0.09
C VAL A 2 -6.90 -22.00 0.57
N VAL A 3 -6.19 -20.93 0.26
CA VAL A 3 -4.89 -20.60 0.86
C VAL A 3 -5.13 -19.91 2.21
N LYS A 4 -4.57 -20.48 3.26
CA LYS A 4 -4.68 -19.92 4.61
C LYS A 4 -3.63 -18.85 4.85
N VAL A 5 -4.07 -17.71 5.35
CA VAL A 5 -3.25 -16.52 5.60
C VAL A 5 -3.19 -16.21 7.09
N GLY A 6 -1.99 -15.87 7.55
CA GLY A 6 -1.76 -15.27 8.85
C GLY A 6 -1.50 -13.77 8.71
N ILE A 7 -1.90 -12.98 9.69
CA ILE A 7 -1.60 -11.55 9.75
C ILE A 7 -0.77 -11.28 11.00
N ASN A 8 0.46 -10.82 10.82
CA ASN A 8 1.30 -10.33 11.92
C ASN A 8 1.20 -8.81 12.01
N GLY A 9 0.56 -8.32 13.06
CA GLY A 9 0.22 -6.91 13.25
C GLY A 9 -1.20 -6.56 12.76
N PHE A 10 -2.10 -6.32 13.70
CA PHE A 10 -3.50 -5.98 13.41
C PHE A 10 -3.79 -4.48 13.58
N GLY A 11 -2.82 -3.66 13.11
CA GLY A 11 -2.93 -2.21 12.99
C GLY A 11 -3.86 -1.79 11.85
N ARG A 12 -3.72 -0.56 11.34
CA ARG A 12 -4.55 -0.04 10.24
C ARG A 12 -4.58 -0.98 9.04
N ILE A 13 -3.41 -1.29 8.48
CA ILE A 13 -3.30 -2.10 7.25
C ILE A 13 -3.72 -3.55 7.49
N GLY A 14 -3.30 -4.17 8.61
CA GLY A 14 -3.70 -5.54 8.93
C GLY A 14 -5.22 -5.71 9.04
N ARG A 15 -5.92 -4.75 9.70
CA ARG A 15 -7.39 -4.78 9.80
C ARG A 15 -8.08 -4.54 8.47
N LEU A 16 -7.59 -3.62 7.65
CA LEU A 16 -8.20 -3.36 6.34
C LEU A 16 -7.95 -4.50 5.36
N ALA A 17 -6.76 -5.12 5.39
CA ALA A 17 -6.48 -6.34 4.64
C ALA A 17 -7.43 -7.48 5.06
N PHE A 18 -7.62 -7.67 6.37
CA PHE A 18 -8.57 -8.63 6.90
C PHE A 18 -10.00 -8.38 6.37
N ARG A 19 -10.50 -7.13 6.47
CA ARG A 19 -11.84 -6.76 5.98
C ARG A 19 -11.99 -7.05 4.48
N ARG A 20 -10.97 -6.73 3.68
CA ARG A 20 -11.02 -6.94 2.24
C ARG A 20 -10.97 -8.42 1.86
N ILE A 21 -10.15 -9.22 2.55
CA ILE A 21 -10.02 -10.67 2.31
C ILE A 21 -11.36 -11.39 2.57
N GLN A 22 -12.25 -10.87 3.43
CA GLN A 22 -13.58 -11.47 3.64
C GLN A 22 -14.41 -11.57 2.34
N ASN A 23 -14.12 -10.76 1.34
CA ASN A 23 -14.82 -10.71 0.05
C ASN A 23 -13.98 -11.30 -1.10
N VAL A 24 -12.93 -12.05 -0.79
CA VAL A 24 -12.01 -12.64 -1.77
C VAL A 24 -12.14 -14.16 -1.75
N GLU A 25 -12.33 -14.75 -2.90
CA GLU A 25 -12.38 -16.21 -3.04
C GLU A 25 -10.98 -16.83 -3.04
N GLY A 26 -10.85 -18.00 -2.46
CA GLY A 26 -9.60 -18.77 -2.47
C GLY A 26 -8.56 -18.35 -1.45
N VAL A 27 -8.86 -17.37 -0.60
CA VAL A 27 -7.97 -16.91 0.51
C VAL A 27 -8.77 -16.77 1.80
N GLU A 28 -8.21 -17.21 2.91
CA GLU A 28 -8.86 -17.15 4.22
C GLU A 28 -7.85 -16.77 5.32
N VAL A 29 -8.20 -15.80 6.17
CA VAL A 29 -7.39 -15.49 7.36
C VAL A 29 -7.80 -16.40 8.51
N THR A 30 -6.88 -17.23 9.00
CA THR A 30 -7.13 -18.18 10.09
C THR A 30 -6.45 -17.77 11.39
N ARG A 31 -5.42 -16.93 11.34
CA ARG A 31 -4.68 -16.48 12.51
C ARG A 31 -4.23 -15.03 12.40
N ILE A 32 -4.31 -14.34 13.51
CA ILE A 32 -3.75 -13.00 13.72
C ILE A 32 -2.76 -13.08 14.88
N ASN A 33 -1.65 -12.37 14.77
CA ASN A 33 -0.74 -12.15 15.88
C ASN A 33 -0.64 -10.65 16.13
N ASP A 34 -0.97 -10.20 17.33
CA ASP A 34 -0.83 -8.81 17.77
C ASP A 34 -0.68 -8.76 19.28
N LEU A 35 0.12 -7.83 19.80
CA LEU A 35 0.37 -7.70 21.24
C LEU A 35 -0.80 -7.08 22.01
N THR A 36 -1.82 -6.62 21.30
CA THR A 36 -3.03 -6.00 21.84
C THR A 36 -4.05 -7.07 22.21
N ASP A 37 -4.83 -6.82 23.26
CA ASP A 37 -5.91 -7.69 23.72
C ASP A 37 -6.97 -7.94 22.62
N PRO A 38 -7.45 -9.19 22.43
CA PRO A 38 -8.44 -9.54 21.40
C PRO A 38 -9.74 -8.75 21.47
N VAL A 39 -10.20 -8.31 22.66
CA VAL A 39 -11.40 -7.50 22.81
C VAL A 39 -11.22 -6.15 22.14
N MET A 40 -10.07 -5.50 22.34
CA MET A 40 -9.71 -4.23 21.70
C MET A 40 -9.56 -4.41 20.18
N LEU A 41 -8.92 -5.49 19.73
CA LEU A 41 -8.77 -5.78 18.30
C LEU A 41 -10.11 -6.00 17.62
N ALA A 42 -11.02 -6.74 18.24
CA ALA A 42 -12.38 -6.97 17.74
C ALA A 42 -13.19 -5.66 17.69
N HIS A 43 -13.06 -4.80 18.71
CA HIS A 43 -13.70 -3.49 18.72
C HIS A 43 -13.22 -2.61 17.56
N LEU A 44 -11.90 -2.51 17.36
CA LEU A 44 -11.30 -1.74 16.27
C LEU A 44 -11.54 -2.35 14.88
N LEU A 45 -11.82 -3.64 14.79
CA LEU A 45 -12.28 -4.28 13.55
C LEU A 45 -13.73 -3.86 13.22
N LYS A 46 -14.61 -3.78 14.24
CA LYS A 46 -16.01 -3.36 14.06
C LYS A 46 -16.15 -1.90 13.65
N TYR A 47 -15.38 -1.02 14.30
CA TYR A 47 -15.56 0.43 14.19
C TYR A 47 -14.28 1.08 13.69
N ASP A 48 -14.40 1.84 12.62
CA ASP A 48 -13.29 2.54 12.01
C ASP A 48 -13.75 3.95 11.62
N THR A 49 -13.03 4.95 12.10
CA THR A 49 -13.39 6.36 11.88
C THR A 49 -13.30 6.77 10.41
N THR A 50 -12.30 6.25 9.69
CA THR A 50 -12.06 6.63 8.29
C THR A 50 -12.75 5.70 7.30
N GLN A 51 -12.78 4.41 7.60
CA GLN A 51 -13.26 3.37 6.67
C GLN A 51 -14.66 2.83 7.05
N GLY A 52 -15.29 3.46 8.06
CA GLY A 52 -16.63 3.11 8.46
C GLY A 52 -16.76 1.79 9.22
N ARG A 53 -18.00 1.44 9.53
CA ARG A 53 -18.32 0.22 10.24
C ARG A 53 -18.06 -1.01 9.38
N PHE A 54 -17.55 -2.08 10.01
CA PHE A 54 -17.39 -3.38 9.33
C PHE A 54 -18.77 -3.96 8.96
N ASP A 55 -18.91 -4.36 7.71
CA ASP A 55 -20.13 -5.03 7.23
C ASP A 55 -20.04 -6.53 7.53
N GLY A 56 -20.52 -6.91 8.69
CA GLY A 56 -20.48 -8.28 9.18
C GLY A 56 -20.54 -8.38 10.69
N THR A 57 -20.48 -9.61 11.19
CA THR A 57 -20.50 -9.93 12.62
C THR A 57 -19.08 -10.13 13.13
N VAL A 58 -18.81 -9.65 14.34
CA VAL A 58 -17.56 -9.90 15.07
C VAL A 58 -17.90 -10.18 16.52
N GLU A 59 -17.56 -11.37 17.02
CA GLU A 59 -17.82 -11.79 18.39
C GLU A 59 -16.51 -12.25 19.04
N VAL A 60 -16.20 -11.73 20.22
CA VAL A 60 -15.03 -12.18 20.99
C VAL A 60 -15.29 -13.58 21.52
N LYS A 61 -14.32 -14.46 21.35
CA LYS A 61 -14.30 -15.85 21.85
C LYS A 61 -13.01 -16.08 22.61
N ASP A 62 -12.95 -17.18 23.35
CA ASP A 62 -11.70 -17.59 24.01
C ASP A 62 -10.62 -17.90 22.96
N GLY A 63 -9.45 -17.28 23.13
CA GLY A 63 -8.31 -17.42 22.21
C GLY A 63 -8.44 -16.65 20.87
N GLY A 64 -9.46 -15.78 20.69
CA GLY A 64 -9.62 -15.02 19.46
C GLY A 64 -10.96 -14.35 19.29
N PHE A 65 -11.46 -14.31 18.07
CA PHE A 65 -12.80 -13.81 17.76
C PHE A 65 -13.39 -14.54 16.54
N GLU A 66 -14.70 -14.58 16.50
CA GLU A 66 -15.45 -15.12 15.36
C GLU A 66 -15.91 -13.98 14.46
N VAL A 67 -15.66 -14.09 13.15
CA VAL A 67 -16.09 -13.13 12.13
C VAL A 67 -16.93 -13.87 11.10
N ASN A 68 -18.19 -13.43 10.93
CA ASN A 68 -19.13 -14.03 10.00
C ASN A 68 -19.26 -15.57 10.20
N GLY A 69 -19.23 -16.03 11.44
CA GLY A 69 -19.32 -17.46 11.79
C GLY A 69 -18.00 -18.25 11.67
N LYS A 70 -16.90 -17.59 11.33
CA LYS A 70 -15.58 -18.22 11.22
C LYS A 70 -14.66 -17.78 12.35
N PHE A 71 -14.07 -18.74 13.05
CA PHE A 71 -13.14 -18.46 14.14
C PHE A 71 -11.77 -18.04 13.60
N VAL A 72 -11.25 -16.94 14.13
CA VAL A 72 -9.91 -16.42 13.85
C VAL A 72 -9.13 -16.41 15.17
N LYS A 73 -8.08 -17.23 15.22
CA LYS A 73 -7.20 -17.33 16.39
C LYS A 73 -6.38 -16.05 16.56
N VAL A 74 -6.24 -15.58 17.78
CA VAL A 74 -5.37 -14.45 18.12
C VAL A 74 -4.27 -14.90 19.06
N SER A 75 -3.02 -14.54 18.73
CA SER A 75 -1.84 -14.76 19.57
C SER A 75 -1.11 -13.45 19.81
N ALA A 76 -0.25 -13.40 20.83
CA ALA A 76 0.46 -12.20 21.27
C ALA A 76 1.97 -12.45 21.39
N GLU A 77 2.54 -13.08 20.35
CA GLU A 77 3.97 -13.38 20.30
C GLU A 77 4.77 -12.18 19.76
N ARG A 78 5.80 -11.80 20.50
CA ARG A 78 6.66 -10.68 20.14
C ARG A 78 7.71 -11.06 19.09
N ASP A 79 8.22 -12.28 19.16
CA ASP A 79 9.19 -12.82 18.20
C ASP A 79 8.46 -13.64 17.14
N PRO A 80 8.58 -13.31 15.85
CA PRO A 80 7.96 -14.07 14.76
C PRO A 80 8.33 -15.56 14.75
N GLU A 81 9.51 -15.93 15.23
CA GLU A 81 9.95 -17.33 15.32
C GLU A 81 9.15 -18.17 16.35
N GLN A 82 8.45 -17.52 17.28
CA GLN A 82 7.60 -18.17 18.28
C GLN A 82 6.14 -18.30 17.82
N ILE A 83 5.79 -17.76 16.65
CA ILE A 83 4.44 -17.89 16.12
C ILE A 83 4.33 -19.19 15.32
N ASP A 84 3.62 -20.16 15.88
CA ASP A 84 3.40 -21.46 15.23
C ASP A 84 2.29 -21.34 14.14
N TRP A 85 2.69 -20.81 12.98
CA TRP A 85 1.81 -20.65 11.81
C TRP A 85 1.33 -21.98 11.25
N ALA A 86 2.21 -22.99 11.27
CA ALA A 86 1.94 -24.31 10.69
C ALA A 86 0.79 -25.04 11.41
N ASN A 87 0.66 -24.89 12.72
CA ASN A 87 -0.41 -25.53 13.49
C ASN A 87 -1.80 -25.05 13.10
N ASP A 88 -1.92 -23.82 12.59
CA ASP A 88 -3.18 -23.25 12.08
C ASP A 88 -3.29 -23.39 10.54
N GLY A 89 -2.31 -24.07 9.92
CA GLY A 89 -2.23 -24.34 8.49
C GLY A 89 -1.96 -23.09 7.64
N VAL A 90 -1.42 -22.02 8.24
CA VAL A 90 -1.06 -20.78 7.53
C VAL A 90 0.05 -21.05 6.52
N GLU A 91 -0.20 -20.67 5.27
CA GLU A 91 0.74 -20.81 4.17
C GLU A 91 1.44 -19.49 3.85
N ILE A 92 0.73 -18.38 3.92
CA ILE A 92 1.26 -17.04 3.63
C ILE A 92 1.03 -16.12 4.82
N VAL A 93 2.07 -15.39 5.24
CA VAL A 93 1.96 -14.36 6.28
C VAL A 93 1.97 -12.97 5.64
N LEU A 94 1.00 -12.13 6.02
CA LEU A 94 1.07 -10.68 5.83
C LEU A 94 1.82 -10.07 7.03
N GLU A 95 3.03 -9.58 6.80
CA GLU A 95 3.81 -8.87 7.80
C GLU A 95 3.40 -7.39 7.82
N ALA A 96 2.57 -7.01 8.78
CA ALA A 96 1.93 -5.70 8.88
C ALA A 96 2.28 -4.92 10.16
N THR A 97 3.30 -5.35 10.90
CA THR A 97 3.76 -4.66 12.12
C THR A 97 4.60 -3.42 11.80
N GLY A 98 5.25 -3.38 10.63
CA GLY A 98 6.24 -2.38 10.26
C GLY A 98 7.59 -2.53 10.98
N PHE A 99 7.79 -3.61 11.76
CA PHE A 99 9.06 -3.90 12.46
C PHE A 99 9.93 -4.89 11.71
N PHE A 100 9.33 -5.86 11.01
CA PHE A 100 10.02 -6.94 10.31
C PHE A 100 10.01 -6.72 8.79
N ALA A 101 10.34 -5.49 8.35
CA ALA A 101 10.24 -5.06 6.96
C ALA A 101 11.49 -5.32 6.11
N THR A 102 12.51 -6.02 6.63
CA THR A 102 13.66 -6.48 5.84
C THR A 102 13.52 -7.96 5.51
N LYS A 103 14.23 -8.44 4.48
CA LYS A 103 14.22 -9.85 4.09
C LYS A 103 14.52 -10.77 5.28
N ALA A 104 15.67 -10.56 5.93
CA ALA A 104 16.12 -11.37 7.05
C ALA A 104 15.14 -11.34 8.24
N ALA A 105 14.49 -10.21 8.50
CA ALA A 105 13.51 -10.11 9.57
C ALA A 105 12.19 -10.82 9.22
N ALA A 106 11.73 -10.71 7.96
CA ALA A 106 10.53 -11.38 7.48
C ALA A 106 10.70 -12.89 7.34
N GLU A 107 11.89 -13.37 6.97
CA GLU A 107 12.22 -14.79 6.88
C GLU A 107 12.06 -15.54 8.23
N LYS A 108 12.04 -14.84 9.36
CA LYS A 108 11.74 -15.43 10.67
C LYS A 108 10.37 -16.14 10.71
N HIS A 109 9.40 -15.68 9.92
CA HIS A 109 8.11 -16.36 9.79
C HIS A 109 8.18 -17.70 9.06
N LEU A 110 9.25 -17.95 8.28
CA LEU A 110 9.44 -19.18 7.49
C LEU A 110 10.11 -20.30 8.28
N HIS A 111 10.85 -19.97 9.36
CA HIS A 111 11.63 -20.96 10.14
C HIS A 111 10.71 -21.77 11.05
N ALA A 112 10.91 -21.73 12.34
CA ALA A 112 10.14 -22.54 13.29
C ALA A 112 8.62 -22.33 13.19
N GLY A 113 8.16 -21.18 12.69
CA GLY A 113 6.76 -20.85 12.49
C GLY A 113 6.05 -21.57 11.34
N GLY A 114 6.78 -22.20 10.42
CA GLY A 114 6.27 -23.05 9.37
C GLY A 114 5.43 -22.40 8.25
N ALA A 115 5.39 -21.08 8.15
CA ALA A 115 4.81 -20.40 6.97
C ALA A 115 5.68 -20.67 5.74
N LYS A 116 5.06 -20.72 4.55
CA LYS A 116 5.80 -20.98 3.29
C LYS A 116 6.26 -19.67 2.64
N LYS A 117 5.49 -18.60 2.80
CA LYS A 117 5.70 -17.33 2.12
C LYS A 117 5.35 -16.15 3.04
N VAL A 118 5.97 -14.98 2.75
CA VAL A 118 5.70 -13.73 3.47
C VAL A 118 5.50 -12.59 2.47
N VAL A 119 4.48 -11.78 2.72
CA VAL A 119 4.27 -10.50 2.04
C VAL A 119 4.49 -9.39 3.04
N ILE A 120 5.54 -8.60 2.86
CA ILE A 120 5.83 -7.42 3.67
C ILE A 120 4.91 -6.28 3.22
N THR A 121 4.14 -5.70 4.14
CA THR A 121 3.20 -4.59 3.84
C THR A 121 3.85 -3.21 3.95
N ALA A 122 5.12 -3.13 3.61
CA ALA A 122 5.95 -1.93 3.64
C ALA A 122 7.10 -2.08 2.62
N PRO A 123 7.86 -1.02 2.29
CA PRO A 123 9.07 -1.17 1.50
C PRO A 123 10.06 -2.14 2.15
N GLY A 124 10.46 -3.18 1.41
CA GLY A 124 11.30 -4.29 1.91
C GLY A 124 12.81 -4.12 1.70
N GLY A 125 13.25 -3.00 1.11
CA GLY A 125 14.65 -2.83 0.71
C GLY A 125 14.94 -3.36 -0.69
N SER A 126 16.20 -3.34 -1.09
CA SER A 126 16.63 -3.75 -2.44
C SER A 126 16.84 -5.25 -2.62
N ASP A 127 16.87 -6.00 -1.53
CA ASP A 127 17.05 -7.45 -1.49
C ASP A 127 15.73 -8.24 -1.51
N VAL A 128 14.61 -7.53 -1.56
CA VAL A 128 13.26 -8.09 -1.69
C VAL A 128 12.58 -7.54 -2.95
N LYS A 129 12.02 -8.42 -3.78
CA LYS A 129 11.21 -7.97 -4.93
C LYS A 129 10.06 -7.08 -4.45
N THR A 130 10.04 -5.83 -4.92
CA THR A 130 8.93 -4.89 -4.66
C THR A 130 7.90 -5.01 -5.76
N ILE A 131 6.69 -5.35 -5.38
CA ILE A 131 5.58 -5.66 -6.30
C ILE A 131 4.52 -4.56 -6.20
N VAL A 132 4.15 -4.03 -7.34
CA VAL A 132 2.94 -3.23 -7.54
C VAL A 132 2.04 -3.99 -8.50
N PHE A 133 0.88 -4.42 -8.02
CA PHE A 133 -0.07 -5.18 -8.83
C PHE A 133 -0.44 -4.39 -10.10
N ASN A 134 -0.57 -5.10 -11.21
CA ASN A 134 -0.84 -4.53 -12.53
C ASN A 134 0.23 -3.58 -13.10
N THR A 135 1.43 -3.58 -12.50
CA THR A 135 2.59 -2.86 -13.04
C THR A 135 3.76 -3.81 -13.29
N ASN A 136 4.13 -4.61 -12.28
CA ASN A 136 5.23 -5.57 -12.38
C ASN A 136 4.96 -6.92 -11.69
N HIS A 137 3.73 -7.24 -11.31
CA HIS A 137 3.43 -8.48 -10.58
C HIS A 137 3.79 -9.76 -11.36
N GLU A 138 3.84 -9.68 -12.68
CA GLU A 138 4.19 -10.80 -13.58
C GLU A 138 5.66 -11.22 -13.48
N ILE A 139 6.51 -10.44 -12.80
CA ILE A 139 7.91 -10.85 -12.52
C ILE A 139 8.01 -11.95 -11.45
N LEU A 140 6.91 -12.24 -10.77
CA LEU A 140 6.83 -13.34 -9.81
C LEU A 140 6.62 -14.66 -10.55
N ASP A 141 7.43 -15.66 -10.24
CA ASP A 141 7.36 -17.00 -10.82
C ASP A 141 6.90 -18.09 -9.84
N GLY A 142 6.59 -17.70 -8.60
CA GLY A 142 6.13 -18.58 -7.53
C GLY A 142 7.25 -19.17 -6.68
N THR A 143 8.52 -18.95 -7.01
CA THR A 143 9.68 -19.43 -6.23
C THR A 143 10.03 -18.51 -5.08
N GLU A 144 9.56 -17.26 -5.10
CA GLU A 144 9.84 -16.30 -4.04
C GLU A 144 9.23 -16.75 -2.72
N THR A 145 10.00 -16.60 -1.65
CA THR A 145 9.54 -16.83 -0.28
C THR A 145 9.12 -15.56 0.44
N VAL A 146 9.77 -14.42 0.09
CA VAL A 146 9.48 -13.11 0.66
C VAL A 146 9.36 -12.08 -0.46
N ILE A 147 8.26 -11.34 -0.47
CA ILE A 147 8.02 -10.19 -1.37
C ILE A 147 7.59 -8.98 -0.57
N SER A 148 7.74 -7.80 -1.16
CA SER A 148 7.22 -6.54 -0.60
C SER A 148 6.10 -6.00 -1.50
N ALA A 149 4.99 -5.59 -0.92
CA ALA A 149 3.92 -4.89 -1.63
C ALA A 149 4.19 -3.37 -1.78
N GLY A 150 5.41 -2.91 -1.47
CA GLY A 150 5.79 -1.51 -1.57
C GLY A 150 5.08 -0.58 -0.58
N SER A 151 5.05 0.71 -0.89
CA SER A 151 4.30 1.71 -0.13
C SER A 151 3.01 2.13 -0.84
N CYS A 152 2.10 2.79 -0.14
CA CYS A 152 0.88 3.36 -0.73
C CYS A 152 1.20 4.36 -1.86
N THR A 153 2.18 5.23 -1.65
CA THR A 153 2.61 6.20 -2.65
C THR A 153 3.25 5.52 -3.86
N THR A 154 4.05 4.46 -3.66
CA THR A 154 4.62 3.67 -4.77
C THR A 154 3.52 3.02 -5.60
N ASN A 155 2.49 2.48 -4.95
CA ASN A 155 1.34 1.86 -5.64
C ASN A 155 0.49 2.88 -6.43
N CYS A 156 0.46 4.14 -6.01
CA CYS A 156 -0.18 5.21 -6.76
C CYS A 156 0.70 5.71 -7.93
N LEU A 157 1.98 5.98 -7.67
CA LEU A 157 2.90 6.55 -8.65
C LEU A 157 3.24 5.58 -9.79
N ALA A 158 3.45 4.30 -9.48
CA ALA A 158 3.97 3.33 -10.44
C ALA A 158 3.10 3.16 -11.69
N PRO A 159 1.78 2.90 -11.63
CA PRO A 159 0.97 2.75 -12.83
C PRO A 159 0.90 4.04 -13.66
N MET A 160 0.81 5.21 -13.01
CA MET A 160 0.81 6.51 -13.68
C MET A 160 2.15 6.77 -14.40
N ALA A 161 3.27 6.60 -13.70
CA ALA A 161 4.60 6.81 -14.28
C ALA A 161 4.92 5.79 -15.38
N ASN A 162 4.53 4.51 -15.20
CA ASN A 162 4.70 3.47 -16.21
C ASN A 162 3.96 3.77 -17.50
N THR A 163 2.70 4.21 -17.38
CA THR A 163 1.88 4.57 -18.53
C THR A 163 2.45 5.77 -19.28
N LEU A 164 2.84 6.81 -18.53
CA LEU A 164 3.47 7.99 -19.13
C LEU A 164 4.79 7.63 -19.83
N ASN A 165 5.64 6.84 -19.17
CA ASN A 165 6.93 6.41 -19.71
C ASN A 165 6.80 5.53 -20.96
N LYS A 166 5.78 4.67 -21.03
CA LYS A 166 5.49 3.86 -22.21
C LYS A 166 4.96 4.68 -23.39
N TYR A 167 4.21 5.76 -23.10
CA TYR A 167 3.67 6.64 -24.12
C TYR A 167 4.72 7.62 -24.65
N ALA A 168 5.47 8.26 -23.76
CA ALA A 168 6.58 9.16 -24.02
C ALA A 168 7.61 9.00 -22.90
N GLU A 169 8.84 8.64 -23.25
CA GLU A 169 9.86 8.26 -22.28
C GLU A 169 10.17 9.41 -21.31
N ILE A 170 10.08 9.14 -20.02
CA ILE A 170 10.46 10.08 -18.97
C ILE A 170 11.98 10.22 -18.93
N GLN A 171 12.46 11.44 -19.18
CA GLN A 171 13.89 11.76 -19.09
C GLN A 171 14.29 12.11 -17.67
N SER A 172 13.47 12.89 -17.00
CA SER A 172 13.63 13.24 -15.58
C SER A 172 12.29 13.74 -15.00
N GLY A 173 12.13 13.68 -13.68
CA GLY A 173 10.92 14.20 -13.04
C GLY A 173 11.05 14.38 -11.54
N ILE A 174 10.16 15.20 -11.02
CA ILE A 174 9.99 15.40 -9.57
C ILE A 174 8.55 15.07 -9.22
N MET A 175 8.37 14.20 -8.23
CA MET A 175 7.06 13.90 -7.67
C MET A 175 6.87 14.62 -6.34
N SER A 176 5.64 15.05 -6.11
CA SER A 176 5.19 15.53 -4.80
C SER A 176 3.94 14.75 -4.40
N THR A 177 3.91 14.27 -3.15
CA THR A 177 2.66 13.70 -2.63
C THR A 177 2.14 14.54 -1.47
N ILE A 178 0.90 14.99 -1.61
CA ILE A 178 0.11 15.61 -0.54
C ILE A 178 -0.63 14.45 0.12
N HIS A 179 -0.24 14.12 1.34
CA HIS A 179 -0.55 12.85 1.96
C HIS A 179 -1.28 13.02 3.29
N GLY A 180 -2.33 12.26 3.49
CA GLY A 180 -2.98 12.16 4.79
C GLY A 180 -1.99 11.80 5.91
N TYR A 181 -2.23 12.25 7.13
CA TYR A 181 -1.38 11.87 8.27
C TYR A 181 -1.49 10.37 8.55
N THR A 182 -0.46 9.79 9.14
CA THR A 182 -0.42 8.36 9.46
C THR A 182 0.04 8.13 10.90
N GLY A 183 -0.16 6.93 11.42
CA GLY A 183 0.13 6.58 12.81
C GLY A 183 1.60 6.63 13.22
N ASP A 184 2.51 6.98 12.32
CA ASP A 184 3.91 7.28 12.64
C ASP A 184 4.13 8.73 13.10
N GLN A 185 3.11 9.60 12.97
CA GLN A 185 3.13 10.97 13.46
C GLN A 185 2.52 11.07 14.86
N MET A 186 2.86 12.15 15.59
CA MET A 186 2.30 12.38 16.91
C MET A 186 0.94 13.07 16.83
N THR A 187 0.03 12.72 17.72
CA THR A 187 -1.29 13.38 17.84
C THR A 187 -1.11 14.81 18.36
N LEU A 188 -0.32 15.00 19.40
CA LEU A 188 0.15 16.29 19.93
C LEU A 188 1.66 16.35 19.83
N ASP A 189 2.26 17.54 20.03
CA ASP A 189 3.72 17.69 20.06
C ASP A 189 4.33 16.78 21.13
N ALA A 190 5.13 15.80 20.69
CA ALA A 190 5.77 14.83 21.59
C ALA A 190 7.04 14.24 20.95
N PRO A 191 7.96 13.67 21.74
CA PRO A 191 9.17 13.03 21.23
C PRO A 191 8.82 11.90 20.25
N HIS A 192 9.35 12.00 19.03
CA HIS A 192 9.17 10.97 18.02
C HIS A 192 10.18 9.84 18.22
N ARG A 193 9.71 8.57 18.19
CA ARG A 193 10.52 7.37 18.48
C ARG A 193 11.79 7.21 17.63
N LYS A 194 11.83 7.80 16.42
CA LYS A 194 12.98 7.79 15.50
C LYS A 194 13.73 9.13 15.46
N GLY A 195 13.42 10.06 16.36
CA GLY A 195 14.08 11.37 16.43
C GLY A 195 13.74 12.33 15.28
N ASP A 196 12.66 12.10 14.55
CA ASP A 196 12.22 13.01 13.48
C ASP A 196 11.48 14.21 14.09
N PHE A 197 12.10 15.39 14.01
CA PHE A 197 11.57 16.64 14.59
C PHE A 197 10.28 17.12 13.92
N ARG A 198 10.06 16.82 12.65
CA ARG A 198 8.84 17.21 11.92
C ARG A 198 7.67 16.29 12.26
N ARG A 199 7.89 14.97 12.30
CA ARG A 199 6.87 14.00 12.73
C ARG A 199 6.57 14.05 14.22
N ALA A 200 7.39 14.72 15.02
CA ALA A 200 7.16 15.01 16.43
C ALA A 200 6.04 16.04 16.67
N ARG A 201 5.59 16.74 15.62
CA ARG A 201 4.57 17.78 15.72
C ARG A 201 3.18 17.20 15.52
N ALA A 202 2.17 17.91 16.10
CA ALA A 202 0.75 17.55 16.03
C ALA A 202 0.27 17.36 14.57
N ALA A 203 -0.11 16.13 14.23
CA ALA A 203 -0.41 15.73 12.86
C ALA A 203 -1.63 16.41 12.26
N ALA A 204 -2.67 16.62 13.08
CA ALA A 204 -3.95 17.19 12.64
C ALA A 204 -3.94 18.74 12.56
N GLU A 205 -2.83 19.39 12.93
CA GLU A 205 -2.72 20.85 13.01
C GLU A 205 -1.63 21.44 12.10
N ASN A 206 -0.86 20.57 11.42
CA ASN A 206 0.31 21.03 10.68
C ASN A 206 0.39 20.42 9.27
N ILE A 207 0.92 21.20 8.32
CA ILE A 207 1.52 20.67 7.10
C ILE A 207 2.95 20.26 7.47
N VAL A 208 3.25 18.97 7.34
CA VAL A 208 4.52 18.37 7.79
C VAL A 208 5.31 17.87 6.58
N PRO A 209 6.40 18.60 6.17
CA PRO A 209 7.27 18.12 5.10
C PRO A 209 8.01 16.87 5.52
N ASN A 210 8.03 15.86 4.65
CA ASN A 210 8.67 14.57 4.87
C ASN A 210 9.45 14.12 3.64
N SER A 211 10.53 13.42 3.86
CA SER A 211 11.12 12.61 2.79
C SER A 211 10.19 11.45 2.42
N THR A 212 10.20 11.06 1.17
CA THR A 212 9.55 9.83 0.70
C THR A 212 10.55 8.96 -0.06
N GLY A 213 10.54 7.68 0.21
CA GLY A 213 11.29 6.70 -0.57
C GLY A 213 10.59 6.28 -1.86
N ALA A 214 9.36 6.75 -2.10
CA ALA A 214 8.54 6.27 -3.23
C ALA A 214 9.17 6.57 -4.59
N ALA A 215 9.73 7.77 -4.79
CA ALA A 215 10.39 8.12 -6.05
C ALA A 215 11.63 7.24 -6.31
N LYS A 216 12.41 6.95 -5.27
CA LYS A 216 13.58 6.05 -5.39
C LYS A 216 13.16 4.59 -5.57
N ALA A 217 12.08 4.17 -4.90
CA ALA A 217 11.54 2.83 -5.00
C ALA A 217 10.92 2.53 -6.38
N ILE A 218 10.61 3.57 -7.17
CA ILE A 218 10.05 3.38 -8.51
C ILE A 218 10.99 2.59 -9.41
N GLY A 219 12.30 2.77 -9.29
CA GLY A 219 13.30 2.01 -10.03
C GLY A 219 13.35 0.51 -9.69
N LEU A 220 12.81 0.09 -8.53
CA LEU A 220 12.66 -1.32 -8.17
C LEU A 220 11.44 -1.96 -8.87
N VAL A 221 10.47 -1.13 -9.28
CA VAL A 221 9.22 -1.56 -9.92
C VAL A 221 9.30 -1.39 -11.44
N ILE A 222 9.91 -0.29 -11.87
CA ILE A 222 10.09 0.12 -13.28
C ILE A 222 11.57 0.43 -13.47
N PRO A 223 12.42 -0.55 -13.86
CA PRO A 223 13.87 -0.38 -13.96
C PRO A 223 14.32 0.77 -14.87
N GLU A 224 13.55 1.09 -15.90
CA GLU A 224 13.82 2.18 -16.85
C GLU A 224 13.76 3.57 -16.21
N LEU A 225 13.08 3.68 -15.06
CA LEU A 225 12.95 4.94 -14.29
C LEU A 225 13.98 5.04 -13.15
N ASN A 226 14.89 4.09 -13.03
CA ASN A 226 15.90 4.13 -11.98
C ASN A 226 16.79 5.37 -12.11
N GLY A 227 16.83 6.19 -11.05
CA GLY A 227 17.62 7.43 -11.02
C GLY A 227 17.01 8.62 -11.79
N LYS A 228 15.86 8.45 -12.49
CA LYS A 228 15.21 9.54 -13.23
C LYS A 228 14.20 10.36 -12.40
N LEU A 229 13.75 9.81 -11.29
CA LEU A 229 12.75 10.46 -10.43
C LEU A 229 13.29 10.72 -9.02
N ASP A 230 12.98 11.89 -8.48
CA ASP A 230 13.11 12.23 -7.05
C ASP A 230 11.81 12.85 -6.53
N GLY A 231 11.68 13.04 -5.22
CA GLY A 231 10.47 13.65 -4.70
C GLY A 231 10.39 13.74 -3.18
N ALA A 232 9.30 14.37 -2.74
CA ALA A 232 9.00 14.62 -1.35
C ALA A 232 7.52 14.41 -1.02
N ALA A 233 7.21 14.32 0.27
CA ALA A 233 5.85 14.25 0.77
C ALA A 233 5.54 15.49 1.63
N GLN A 234 4.28 15.95 1.56
CA GLN A 234 3.70 16.91 2.48
C GLN A 234 2.57 16.22 3.22
N ARG A 235 2.74 15.95 4.51
CA ARG A 235 1.64 15.42 5.33
C ARG A 235 0.70 16.57 5.68
N VAL A 236 -0.59 16.35 5.50
CA VAL A 236 -1.64 17.37 5.71
C VAL A 236 -2.69 16.89 6.72
N PRO A 237 -3.47 17.81 7.33
CA PRO A 237 -4.47 17.49 8.35
C PRO A 237 -5.73 16.78 7.79
N VAL A 238 -5.56 15.68 7.08
CA VAL A 238 -6.65 14.78 6.66
C VAL A 238 -6.31 13.34 7.07
N PRO A 239 -7.29 12.56 7.57
CA PRO A 239 -7.02 11.23 8.12
C PRO A 239 -6.64 10.20 7.06
N THR A 240 -7.18 10.33 5.85
CA THR A 240 -6.85 9.56 4.66
C THR A 240 -7.31 10.32 3.42
N GLY A 241 -6.91 9.85 2.24
CA GLY A 241 -7.12 10.57 0.98
C GLY A 241 -5.90 11.43 0.63
N SER A 242 -5.10 10.91 -0.29
CA SER A 242 -3.82 11.47 -0.71
C SER A 242 -3.79 11.67 -2.22
N VAL A 243 -2.94 12.58 -2.67
CA VAL A 243 -2.73 12.83 -4.10
C VAL A 243 -1.24 12.86 -4.41
N THR A 244 -0.86 12.26 -5.53
CA THR A 244 0.51 12.31 -6.06
C THR A 244 0.52 13.11 -7.36
N GLU A 245 1.39 14.10 -7.43
CA GLU A 245 1.72 14.86 -8.63
C GLU A 245 3.09 14.43 -9.14
N LEU A 246 3.21 14.20 -10.43
CA LEU A 246 4.48 13.99 -11.12
C LEU A 246 4.63 15.09 -12.18
N VAL A 247 5.71 15.85 -12.06
CA VAL A 247 6.14 16.80 -13.10
C VAL A 247 7.37 16.22 -13.79
N ALA A 248 7.28 16.00 -15.09
CA ALA A 248 8.30 15.30 -15.86
C ALA A 248 8.67 16.04 -17.15
N VAL A 249 9.92 15.84 -17.56
CA VAL A 249 10.41 16.12 -18.91
C VAL A 249 10.35 14.80 -19.70
N LEU A 250 9.73 14.83 -20.87
CA LEU A 250 9.55 13.68 -21.75
C LEU A 250 10.50 13.78 -22.96
N ASP A 251 10.72 12.66 -23.64
CA ASP A 251 11.57 12.56 -24.82
C ASP A 251 10.97 13.21 -26.08
N LYS A 252 9.64 13.44 -26.08
CA LYS A 252 8.89 14.07 -27.17
C LYS A 252 7.85 15.05 -26.64
N ASN A 253 7.45 15.98 -27.48
CA ASN A 253 6.33 16.87 -27.17
C ASN A 253 5.00 16.13 -27.20
N VAL A 254 4.12 16.48 -26.28
CA VAL A 254 2.80 15.87 -26.12
C VAL A 254 1.75 16.95 -25.88
N THR A 255 0.48 16.60 -26.07
CA THR A 255 -0.67 17.42 -25.68
C THR A 255 -1.37 16.82 -24.45
N VAL A 256 -2.19 17.62 -23.76
CA VAL A 256 -3.03 17.18 -22.64
C VAL A 256 -3.93 16.02 -23.07
N ASP A 257 -4.57 16.15 -24.25
CA ASP A 257 -5.50 15.14 -24.76
C ASP A 257 -4.80 13.80 -25.05
N GLU A 258 -3.61 13.83 -25.62
CA GLU A 258 -2.82 12.64 -25.87
C GLU A 258 -2.42 11.92 -24.59
N VAL A 259 -1.95 12.67 -23.58
CA VAL A 259 -1.62 12.11 -22.27
C VAL A 259 -2.85 11.50 -21.63
N ASN A 260 -3.96 12.23 -21.56
CA ASN A 260 -5.21 11.75 -20.98
C ASN A 260 -5.76 10.51 -21.72
N ALA A 261 -5.67 10.47 -23.05
CA ALA A 261 -6.07 9.32 -23.84
C ALA A 261 -5.20 8.08 -23.53
N ALA A 262 -3.89 8.26 -23.39
CA ALA A 262 -2.98 7.17 -23.03
C ALA A 262 -3.30 6.59 -21.63
N MET A 263 -3.62 7.46 -20.65
CA MET A 263 -4.01 7.04 -19.30
C MET A 263 -5.36 6.32 -19.30
N LYS A 264 -6.34 6.85 -20.05
CA LYS A 264 -7.68 6.26 -20.17
C LYS A 264 -7.65 4.87 -20.81
N ALA A 265 -6.78 4.68 -21.79
CA ALA A 265 -6.66 3.41 -22.53
C ALA A 265 -6.21 2.21 -21.67
N VAL A 266 -5.51 2.46 -20.56
CA VAL A 266 -5.01 1.42 -19.65
C VAL A 266 -5.81 1.33 -18.35
N ALA A 267 -6.89 2.12 -18.21
CA ALA A 267 -7.74 2.09 -17.02
C ALA A 267 -8.39 0.72 -16.83
N ASN A 268 -8.43 0.26 -15.57
CA ASN A 268 -8.96 -1.04 -15.18
C ASN A 268 -9.34 -1.04 -13.68
N GLU A 269 -9.66 -2.17 -13.11
CA GLU A 269 -10.05 -2.32 -11.69
C GLU A 269 -8.96 -1.92 -10.66
N SER A 270 -7.71 -1.84 -11.10
CA SER A 270 -6.55 -1.50 -10.26
C SER A 270 -6.07 -0.05 -10.51
N TYR A 271 -6.23 0.43 -11.72
CA TYR A 271 -5.86 1.78 -12.15
C TYR A 271 -7.08 2.50 -12.75
N GLY A 272 -7.63 3.44 -11.98
CA GLY A 272 -8.83 4.19 -12.39
C GLY A 272 -8.50 5.46 -13.17
N TYR A 273 -9.54 6.01 -13.81
CA TYR A 273 -9.50 7.26 -14.55
C TYR A 273 -10.75 8.09 -14.24
N THR A 274 -10.59 9.38 -13.98
CA THR A 274 -11.71 10.29 -13.73
C THR A 274 -11.57 11.61 -14.50
N GLU A 275 -12.70 12.17 -14.88
CA GLU A 275 -12.87 13.54 -15.41
C GLU A 275 -13.71 14.40 -14.45
N ASP A 276 -14.09 13.85 -13.29
CA ASP A 276 -14.84 14.57 -12.27
C ASP A 276 -13.92 15.47 -11.42
N PRO A 277 -14.39 16.65 -11.01
CA PRO A 277 -13.63 17.56 -10.14
C PRO A 277 -13.68 17.11 -8.68
N ILE A 278 -12.99 16.02 -8.36
CA ILE A 278 -12.98 15.38 -7.05
C ILE A 278 -11.98 15.99 -6.07
N VAL A 279 -12.21 15.73 -4.78
CA VAL A 279 -11.34 16.11 -3.67
C VAL A 279 -11.01 14.89 -2.80
N SER A 280 -10.12 15.04 -1.83
CA SER A 280 -9.60 13.93 -1.01
C SER A 280 -10.66 13.10 -0.27
N SER A 281 -11.80 13.70 0.11
CA SER A 281 -12.89 12.96 0.78
C SER A 281 -13.65 12.02 -0.16
N ASP A 282 -13.64 12.30 -1.48
CA ASP A 282 -14.40 11.51 -2.46
C ASP A 282 -13.74 10.15 -2.75
N ILE A 283 -12.46 10.03 -2.43
CA ILE A 283 -11.70 8.81 -2.68
C ILE A 283 -11.55 7.90 -1.45
N VAL A 284 -12.13 8.27 -0.31
CA VAL A 284 -12.07 7.46 0.91
C VAL A 284 -12.80 6.12 0.68
N GLY A 285 -12.12 5.02 0.98
CA GLY A 285 -12.65 3.66 0.77
C GLY A 285 -12.50 3.13 -0.66
N MET A 286 -11.93 3.90 -1.57
CA MET A 286 -11.76 3.51 -2.97
C MET A 286 -10.77 2.33 -3.12
N SER A 287 -11.04 1.43 -4.06
CA SER A 287 -10.24 0.22 -4.30
C SER A 287 -9.24 0.33 -5.46
N PHE A 288 -9.24 1.41 -6.25
CA PHE A 288 -8.16 1.66 -7.19
C PHE A 288 -6.86 1.92 -6.45
N GLY A 289 -5.77 1.30 -6.86
CA GLY A 289 -4.43 1.60 -6.33
C GLY A 289 -3.98 3.03 -6.65
N SER A 290 -4.46 3.54 -7.78
CA SER A 290 -4.21 4.87 -8.32
C SER A 290 -5.41 5.28 -9.16
N LEU A 291 -5.97 6.46 -8.93
CA LEU A 291 -7.05 7.05 -9.72
C LEU A 291 -6.51 8.28 -10.44
N PHE A 292 -6.27 8.15 -11.73
CA PHE A 292 -5.79 9.24 -12.56
C PHE A 292 -6.83 10.33 -12.72
N ASP A 293 -6.43 11.59 -12.47
CA ASP A 293 -7.28 12.77 -12.59
C ASP A 293 -6.93 13.55 -13.86
N ALA A 294 -7.72 13.33 -14.90
CA ALA A 294 -7.53 13.97 -16.20
C ALA A 294 -7.71 15.49 -16.16
N THR A 295 -8.47 16.00 -15.18
CA THR A 295 -8.73 17.44 -15.04
C THR A 295 -7.48 18.21 -14.57
N GLN A 296 -6.50 17.50 -13.99
CA GLN A 296 -5.28 18.08 -13.45
C GLN A 296 -4.05 17.95 -14.37
N THR A 297 -4.20 17.27 -15.51
CA THR A 297 -3.12 17.17 -16.50
C THR A 297 -2.77 18.54 -17.05
N LYS A 298 -1.49 18.89 -17.06
CA LYS A 298 -0.99 20.15 -17.62
C LYS A 298 0.24 19.92 -18.46
N VAL A 299 0.33 20.62 -19.57
CA VAL A 299 1.52 20.71 -20.42
C VAL A 299 1.90 22.19 -20.49
N LEU A 300 3.04 22.55 -19.91
CA LEU A 300 3.64 23.86 -20.00
C LEU A 300 4.72 23.82 -21.10
N ASP A 301 4.54 24.60 -22.15
CA ASP A 301 5.53 24.74 -23.23
C ASP A 301 6.17 26.14 -23.16
N VAL A 302 7.49 26.18 -23.11
CA VAL A 302 8.27 27.41 -23.18
C VAL A 302 9.39 27.20 -24.20
N ASP A 303 9.28 27.89 -25.31
CA ASP A 303 10.27 27.82 -26.41
C ASP A 303 10.55 26.38 -26.89
N GLY A 304 9.49 25.56 -26.98
CA GLY A 304 9.56 24.17 -27.42
C GLY A 304 10.08 23.18 -26.36
N LYS A 305 10.30 23.64 -25.13
CA LYS A 305 10.64 22.78 -23.98
C LYS A 305 9.39 22.56 -23.14
N GLN A 306 9.00 21.30 -22.97
CA GLN A 306 7.80 20.97 -22.24
C GLN A 306 8.07 20.43 -20.82
N LEU A 307 7.21 20.89 -19.88
CA LEU A 307 7.01 20.23 -18.59
C LEU A 307 5.61 19.64 -18.58
N VAL A 308 5.50 18.36 -18.30
CA VAL A 308 4.22 17.65 -18.22
C VAL A 308 3.91 17.32 -16.77
N LYS A 309 2.76 17.78 -16.28
CA LYS A 309 2.24 17.42 -14.96
C LYS A 309 1.08 16.45 -15.10
N VAL A 310 1.17 15.33 -14.38
CA VAL A 310 0.10 14.33 -14.22
C VAL A 310 -0.19 14.11 -12.75
N VAL A 311 -1.44 13.75 -12.44
CA VAL A 311 -1.95 13.65 -11.07
C VAL A 311 -2.75 12.39 -10.88
N SER A 312 -2.54 11.71 -9.75
CA SER A 312 -3.36 10.58 -9.34
C SER A 312 -3.71 10.63 -7.86
N TRP A 313 -4.95 10.27 -7.55
CA TRP A 313 -5.48 10.14 -6.20
C TRP A 313 -5.33 8.72 -5.68
N TYR A 314 -5.23 8.58 -4.36
CA TYR A 314 -5.23 7.29 -3.67
C TYR A 314 -5.69 7.43 -2.22
N ASP A 315 -6.55 6.53 -1.78
CA ASP A 315 -6.74 6.32 -0.35
C ASP A 315 -5.49 5.62 0.17
N ASN A 316 -4.65 6.34 0.91
CA ASN A 316 -3.37 5.79 1.39
C ASN A 316 -3.53 4.55 2.29
N GLU A 317 -4.74 4.24 2.75
CA GLU A 317 -5.09 3.03 3.48
C GLU A 317 -5.77 2.00 2.56
N MET A 318 -6.98 2.29 2.03
CA MET A 318 -7.77 1.30 1.29
C MET A 318 -7.23 1.04 -0.12
N SER A 319 -6.76 2.05 -0.86
CA SER A 319 -6.15 1.83 -2.18
C SER A 319 -4.92 0.92 -2.07
N TYR A 320 -4.06 1.19 -1.08
CA TYR A 320 -2.91 0.35 -0.80
C TYR A 320 -3.32 -1.07 -0.40
N THR A 321 -4.28 -1.19 0.52
CA THR A 321 -4.79 -2.50 0.97
C THR A 321 -5.41 -3.29 -0.18
N ALA A 322 -6.10 -2.64 -1.11
CA ALA A 322 -6.65 -3.28 -2.30
C ALA A 322 -5.55 -3.87 -3.19
N GLN A 323 -4.47 -3.13 -3.42
CA GLN A 323 -3.32 -3.61 -4.18
C GLN A 323 -2.56 -4.73 -3.45
N LEU A 324 -2.39 -4.60 -2.13
CA LEU A 324 -1.80 -5.63 -1.28
C LEU A 324 -2.58 -6.96 -1.41
N VAL A 325 -3.90 -6.91 -1.33
CA VAL A 325 -4.74 -8.12 -1.41
C VAL A 325 -4.72 -8.70 -2.83
N ARG A 326 -4.75 -7.90 -3.89
CA ARG A 326 -4.56 -8.38 -5.27
C ARG A 326 -3.19 -9.05 -5.46
N THR A 327 -2.14 -8.46 -4.89
CA THR A 327 -0.79 -9.06 -4.90
C THR A 327 -0.77 -10.40 -4.15
N LEU A 328 -1.42 -10.45 -2.97
CA LEU A 328 -1.56 -11.68 -2.19
C LEU A 328 -2.32 -12.77 -2.97
N GLU A 329 -3.45 -12.44 -3.60
CA GLU A 329 -4.23 -13.38 -4.43
C GLU A 329 -3.40 -13.93 -5.59
N TYR A 330 -2.68 -13.06 -6.29
CA TYR A 330 -1.82 -13.47 -7.39
C TYR A 330 -0.70 -14.39 -6.87
N PHE A 331 -0.02 -13.98 -5.78
CA PHE A 331 1.06 -14.75 -5.18
C PHE A 331 0.59 -16.12 -4.67
N ALA A 332 -0.62 -16.19 -4.11
CA ALA A 332 -1.23 -17.44 -3.69
C ALA A 332 -1.54 -18.38 -4.86
N LYS A 333 -1.99 -17.85 -6.00
CA LYS A 333 -2.31 -18.63 -7.21
C LYS A 333 -1.08 -19.24 -7.88
N ILE A 334 0.06 -18.53 -7.86
CA ILE A 334 1.31 -18.99 -8.48
C ILE A 334 2.21 -19.75 -7.50
N ALA A 335 1.86 -19.81 -6.20
CA ALA A 335 2.64 -20.53 -5.19
C ALA A 335 2.73 -22.02 -5.55
N LYS A 336 3.95 -22.50 -5.64
CA LYS A 336 4.28 -23.91 -5.95
C LYS A 336 4.65 -24.65 -4.67
#